data_cf681297b0f72bc72bd173d9d047bb82
#
_entry.id   cf681297b0f72bc72bd173d9d047bb82
#
_cell.length_a   1.000
_cell.length_b   1.000
_cell.length_c   1.000
_cell.angle_alpha   90.00
_cell.angle_beta   90.00
_cell.angle_gamma   90.00
#
_symmetry.space_group_name_H-M   'P 1'
#
loop_
_entity.id
_entity.type
_entity.pdbx_description
1 polymer ?
#
loop_
_entity_poly.entity_id
_entity_poly.type
_entity_poly.pdbx_seq_one_letter_code
_entity_poly.pdbx_strand_id
1 'polypeptide(L)'
;MNNIFSIGTSTAKLNAKVATKQRSYAMTEMERLLFIWIEDCDQRNVPISLDETKFKATSLYKMVKNKMPGPMTEKDKNEKFEASNGWWHRFTKRMNLGSVKLLGESGSADHEAAKEYVETLRKIIEDGGYTEDQIFNVDEAGIWWKMPPTRTIKTKTQGQAAGLKLPKSRSTVLFGGNASGDLKLKPLFIHTSENPRSMNKANKLKLPVHWAANKKAWMTSTLFENWFKYHFIPAVKFYCRRKNLDFKILLLVDNCPAHPDLSHVDPNVRVEFLPPNTTSLIQPMDQGVIATVKALYRKITFSKAHESHDTLADFFKDFTIMDAVKNLGDAWSQVTAKNMRGVWQPLLKRPEKNDYEPPVEEIIEDIVNLGQQLGIDLETEDIKEGLDFDNKDISNEELLEIDQEKAYDEEEEEMEEVVEKPTKITSEQLGTLITKANELCDLVKEFDPIAESKSEVQNGIQELFKRYKVQQNANKRKQTNIENFFVKKQKK
;
A
#
# COMPACT_ATOMS: atom_id res chain seq x y z
N MET A 1 20.30 -4.77 46.89
CA MET A 1 20.29 -3.28 46.74
C MET A 1 21.71 -2.68 46.61
N ASN A 2 22.67 -3.34 45.95
CA ASN A 2 24.06 -2.87 45.92
C ASN A 2 24.74 -2.93 44.55
N ASN A 3 24.01 -2.82 43.45
CA ASN A 3 24.62 -2.87 42.10
C ASN A 3 24.20 -1.74 41.13
N ILE A 4 23.59 -0.68 41.65
CA ILE A 4 23.12 0.46 40.79
C ILE A 4 24.12 1.62 40.75
N PHE A 5 25.23 1.53 41.53
CA PHE A 5 26.16 2.67 41.68
C PHE A 5 27.47 2.59 40.88
N SER A 6 27.66 1.60 39.99
CA SER A 6 28.96 1.43 39.29
C SER A 6 28.99 1.84 37.83
N ILE A 7 27.89 2.33 37.26
CA ILE A 7 27.85 2.73 35.82
C ILE A 7 27.98 4.26 35.60
N GLY A 8 28.12 5.03 36.67
CA GLY A 8 28.10 6.50 36.61
C GLY A 8 29.44 7.23 36.53
N THR A 9 30.59 6.55 36.42
CA THR A 9 31.90 7.21 36.49
C THR A 9 32.88 6.87 35.37
N SER A 10 32.38 6.84 34.13
CA SER A 10 33.25 7.02 32.96
C SER A 10 33.43 8.50 32.70
N THR A 11 34.23 9.18 33.53
CA THR A 11 34.76 10.51 33.19
C THR A 11 35.73 10.40 32.03
N ALA A 12 35.19 10.52 30.79
CA ALA A 12 36.02 10.84 29.65
C ALA A 12 36.80 12.12 29.96
N LYS A 13 38.12 12.04 30.00
CA LYS A 13 39.03 13.18 30.11
C LYS A 13 38.76 14.12 28.94
N LEU A 14 37.95 15.14 29.16
CA LEU A 14 37.73 16.23 28.21
C LEU A 14 39.01 17.05 28.11
N ASN A 15 39.59 17.09 26.92
CA ASN A 15 40.68 18.02 26.58
C ASN A 15 40.22 19.45 26.91
N ALA A 16 40.87 20.06 27.88
CA ALA A 16 40.63 21.40 28.38
C ALA A 16 41.10 22.46 27.36
N LYS A 17 40.26 22.75 26.34
CA LYS A 17 40.44 23.95 25.48
C LYS A 17 39.13 24.64 25.04
N VAL A 18 37.99 24.26 25.57
CA VAL A 18 36.76 25.02 25.36
C VAL A 18 36.20 25.36 26.73
N ALA A 19 36.14 26.66 27.09
CA ALA A 19 35.49 27.15 28.29
C ALA A 19 34.00 26.83 28.21
N THR A 20 33.60 25.63 28.64
CA THR A 20 32.19 25.23 28.70
C THR A 20 31.52 26.06 29.80
N LYS A 21 30.56 26.89 29.38
CA LYS A 21 29.69 27.65 30.27
C LYS A 21 29.07 26.66 31.27
N GLN A 22 29.44 26.78 32.56
CA GLN A 22 28.98 25.89 33.62
C GLN A 22 27.45 25.90 33.65
N ARG A 23 26.83 24.75 33.54
CA ARG A 23 25.36 24.61 33.55
C ARG A 23 24.82 24.83 34.94
N SER A 24 23.56 25.31 35.00
CA SER A 24 22.90 25.42 36.29
C SER A 24 22.57 24.04 36.87
N TYR A 25 22.42 23.94 38.14
CA TYR A 25 21.98 22.75 38.85
C TYR A 25 20.64 22.27 38.28
N ALA A 26 19.69 23.19 38.04
CA ALA A 26 18.36 22.87 37.51
C ALA A 26 18.42 22.21 36.16
N MET A 27 19.31 22.66 35.25
CA MET A 27 19.50 22.05 33.94
C MET A 27 20.10 20.62 34.05
N THR A 28 21.08 20.44 34.88
CA THR A 28 21.77 19.16 35.03
C THR A 28 20.85 18.12 35.64
N GLU A 29 20.12 18.48 36.68
CA GLU A 29 19.21 17.58 37.38
C GLU A 29 17.96 17.25 36.52
N MET A 30 17.45 18.25 35.81
CA MET A 30 16.35 18.03 34.84
C MET A 30 16.76 17.04 33.76
N GLU A 31 17.94 17.21 33.14
CA GLU A 31 18.44 16.28 32.09
C GLU A 31 18.65 14.88 32.67
N ARG A 32 19.10 14.71 33.91
CA ARG A 32 19.23 13.42 34.58
C ARG A 32 17.87 12.76 34.79
N LEU A 33 16.90 13.49 35.30
CA LEU A 33 15.53 12.96 35.51
C LEU A 33 14.83 12.65 34.19
N LEU A 34 15.04 13.45 33.15
CA LEU A 34 14.50 13.19 31.82
C LEU A 34 15.07 11.92 31.23
N PHE A 35 16.37 11.68 31.38
CA PHE A 35 17.02 10.48 30.92
C PHE A 35 16.44 9.23 31.60
N ILE A 36 16.28 9.25 32.93
CA ILE A 36 15.63 8.15 33.67
C ILE A 36 14.21 7.90 33.15
N TRP A 37 13.46 8.93 32.86
CA TRP A 37 12.10 8.79 32.32
C TRP A 37 12.11 8.18 30.90
N ILE A 38 13.07 8.57 30.07
CA ILE A 38 13.24 7.97 28.73
C ILE A 38 13.58 6.49 28.84
N GLU A 39 14.53 6.12 29.74
CA GLU A 39 14.88 4.70 29.99
C GLU A 39 13.69 3.89 30.51
N ASP A 40 12.88 4.44 31.40
CA ASP A 40 11.67 3.77 31.89
C ASP A 40 10.63 3.56 30.78
N CYS A 41 10.45 4.53 29.88
CA CYS A 41 9.60 4.38 28.72
C CYS A 41 10.12 3.31 27.76
N ASP A 42 11.42 3.29 27.50
CA ASP A 42 12.07 2.29 26.64
C ASP A 42 11.91 0.86 27.20
N GLN A 43 12.16 0.67 28.49
CA GLN A 43 11.98 -0.64 29.16
C GLN A 43 10.52 -1.14 29.11
N ARG A 44 9.57 -0.24 29.08
CA ARG A 44 8.13 -0.56 28.97
C ARG A 44 7.62 -0.61 27.52
N ASN A 45 8.50 -0.46 26.53
CA ASN A 45 8.16 -0.35 25.11
C ASN A 45 7.09 0.74 24.83
N VAL A 46 7.13 1.85 25.56
CA VAL A 46 6.22 2.98 25.36
C VAL A 46 6.88 3.97 24.40
N PRO A 47 6.36 4.12 23.17
CA PRO A 47 6.90 5.08 22.23
C PRO A 47 6.69 6.50 22.74
N ILE A 48 7.72 7.34 22.63
CA ILE A 48 7.69 8.75 23.03
C ILE A 48 8.05 9.65 21.85
N SER A 49 7.23 10.65 21.61
CA SER A 49 7.50 11.67 20.58
C SER A 49 8.49 12.74 21.08
N LEU A 50 9.08 13.46 20.12
CA LEU A 50 9.93 14.60 20.41
C LEU A 50 9.20 15.70 21.22
N ASP A 51 7.94 15.95 20.88
CA ASP A 51 7.14 16.99 21.52
C ASP A 51 6.76 16.61 22.98
N GLU A 52 6.40 15.34 23.21
CA GLU A 52 6.18 14.83 24.57
C GLU A 52 7.44 14.91 25.41
N THR A 53 8.59 14.56 24.83
CA THR A 53 9.88 14.65 25.52
C THR A 53 10.24 16.09 25.88
N LYS A 54 10.03 17.06 24.98
CA LYS A 54 10.22 18.48 25.23
C LYS A 54 9.27 19.02 26.30
N PHE A 55 8.01 18.62 26.25
CA PHE A 55 7.02 18.97 27.26
C PHE A 55 7.43 18.43 28.64
N LYS A 56 7.83 17.14 28.70
CA LYS A 56 8.32 16.52 29.93
C LYS A 56 9.56 17.25 30.49
N ALA A 57 10.51 17.58 29.62
CA ALA A 57 11.70 18.33 29.99
C ALA A 57 11.35 19.70 30.62
N THR A 58 10.41 20.42 30.01
CA THR A 58 9.95 21.74 30.52
C THR A 58 9.25 21.58 31.86
N SER A 59 8.45 20.57 32.05
CA SER A 59 7.77 20.24 33.29
C SER A 59 8.78 19.89 34.39
N LEU A 60 9.73 19.01 34.10
CA LEU A 60 10.80 18.64 35.05
C LEU A 60 11.67 19.84 35.43
N TYR A 61 12.02 20.69 34.47
CA TYR A 61 12.80 21.89 34.74
C TYR A 61 12.09 22.81 35.73
N LYS A 62 10.80 23.08 35.55
CA LYS A 62 9.99 23.88 36.48
C LYS A 62 9.94 23.24 37.88
N MET A 63 9.76 21.91 37.94
CA MET A 63 9.72 21.20 39.22
C MET A 63 11.06 21.25 39.97
N VAL A 64 12.17 21.02 39.29
CA VAL A 64 13.52 21.05 39.86
C VAL A 64 13.85 22.47 40.30
N LYS A 65 13.55 23.48 39.48
CA LYS A 65 13.79 24.89 39.82
C LYS A 65 13.06 25.31 41.11
N ASN A 66 11.82 24.83 41.30
CA ASN A 66 11.03 25.12 42.51
C ASN A 66 11.51 24.36 43.77
N LYS A 67 12.25 23.25 43.61
CA LYS A 67 12.75 22.40 44.69
C LYS A 67 14.25 22.53 44.91
N MET A 68 14.90 23.55 44.33
CA MET A 68 16.35 23.75 44.48
C MET A 68 16.75 23.87 45.95
N PRO A 69 17.78 23.13 46.40
CA PRO A 69 18.31 23.27 47.73
C PRO A 69 19.15 24.56 47.84
N GLY A 70 18.81 25.44 48.79
CA GLY A 70 19.56 26.65 49.10
C GLY A 70 19.05 27.92 48.41
N PRO A 71 19.64 29.08 48.72
CA PRO A 71 19.22 30.37 48.17
C PRO A 71 19.56 30.46 46.66
N MET A 72 18.55 30.75 45.84
CA MET A 72 18.72 30.96 44.40
C MET A 72 19.63 32.16 44.12
N THR A 73 20.62 31.98 43.25
CA THR A 73 21.41 33.09 42.72
C THR A 73 20.58 33.92 41.74
N GLU A 74 20.95 35.19 41.51
CA GLU A 74 20.30 36.05 40.52
C GLU A 74 20.29 35.40 39.12
N LYS A 75 21.31 34.60 38.79
CA LYS A 75 21.42 33.84 37.54
C LYS A 75 20.37 32.73 37.45
N ASP A 76 20.14 31.98 38.54
CA ASP A 76 19.15 30.91 38.58
C ASP A 76 17.71 31.45 38.49
N LYS A 77 17.46 32.61 39.08
CA LYS A 77 16.15 33.28 39.00
C LYS A 77 15.81 33.69 37.57
N ASN A 78 16.78 34.20 36.81
CA ASN A 78 16.59 34.73 35.45
C ASN A 78 16.74 33.69 34.34
N GLU A 79 17.19 32.47 34.66
CA GLU A 79 17.35 31.41 33.68
C GLU A 79 15.98 30.89 33.22
N LYS A 80 15.74 30.97 31.89
CA LYS A 80 14.56 30.38 31.22
C LYS A 80 14.99 29.18 30.40
N PHE A 81 14.17 28.13 30.41
CA PHE A 81 14.35 26.94 29.63
C PHE A 81 13.14 26.74 28.68
N GLU A 82 13.40 26.62 27.38
CA GLU A 82 12.37 26.53 26.32
C GLU A 82 12.44 25.24 25.52
N ALA A 83 13.19 24.24 25.95
CA ALA A 83 13.34 22.95 25.26
C ALA A 83 13.54 23.06 23.72
N SER A 84 14.43 24.01 23.31
CA SER A 84 14.67 24.28 21.88
C SER A 84 15.30 23.10 21.15
N ASN A 85 15.17 23.07 19.81
CA ASN A 85 15.80 22.01 18.97
C ASN A 85 17.33 21.95 19.20
N GLY A 86 17.99 23.12 19.35
CA GLY A 86 19.42 23.16 19.66
C GLY A 86 19.78 22.56 21.02
N TRP A 87 18.94 22.73 22.04
CA TRP A 87 19.12 22.03 23.31
C TRP A 87 18.92 20.53 23.13
N TRP A 88 17.85 20.07 22.46
CA TRP A 88 17.55 18.67 22.19
C TRP A 88 18.71 17.96 21.51
N HIS A 89 19.22 18.53 20.41
CA HIS A 89 20.36 17.95 19.69
C HIS A 89 21.61 17.79 20.56
N ARG A 90 21.88 18.77 21.44
CA ARG A 90 23.00 18.64 22.38
C ARG A 90 22.72 17.64 23.50
N PHE A 91 21.48 17.52 23.96
CA PHE A 91 21.06 16.58 24.98
C PHE A 91 21.20 15.13 24.45
N THR A 92 20.62 14.82 23.30
CA THR A 92 20.70 13.49 22.69
C THR A 92 22.13 13.06 22.45
N LYS A 93 22.99 13.95 21.95
CA LYS A 93 24.43 13.67 21.76
C LYS A 93 25.15 13.39 23.09
N ARG A 94 24.80 14.06 24.19
CA ARG A 94 25.41 13.83 25.50
C ARG A 94 24.98 12.52 26.14
N MET A 95 23.71 12.18 26.01
CA MET A 95 23.11 10.98 26.60
C MET A 95 23.19 9.77 25.67
N ASN A 96 23.83 9.93 24.50
CA ASN A 96 23.92 8.88 23.47
C ASN A 96 22.54 8.33 23.07
N LEU A 97 21.56 9.22 22.96
CA LEU A 97 20.20 8.88 22.51
C LEU A 97 20.12 9.00 21.00
N GLY A 98 19.54 8.00 20.36
CA GLY A 98 19.23 7.98 18.93
C GLY A 98 17.72 8.08 18.70
N SER A 99 17.31 8.69 17.59
CA SER A 99 15.94 8.49 17.08
C SER A 99 15.89 7.12 16.42
N VAL A 100 15.06 6.24 16.96
CA VAL A 100 14.82 4.92 16.38
C VAL A 100 13.48 4.98 15.68
N LYS A 101 13.43 4.48 14.44
CA LYS A 101 12.18 4.37 13.70
C LYS A 101 11.29 3.37 14.45
N LEU A 102 10.06 3.77 14.75
CA LEU A 102 9.05 2.84 15.22
C LEU A 102 8.75 1.89 14.05
N LEU A 103 9.24 0.68 14.16
CA LEU A 103 8.91 -0.39 13.23
C LEU A 103 7.52 -0.87 13.62
N GLY A 104 6.52 -0.70 12.71
CA GLY A 104 5.17 -1.18 12.90
C GLY A 104 5.12 -2.71 13.06
N GLU A 105 4.55 -3.44 12.12
CA GLU A 105 4.43 -4.91 12.17
C GLU A 105 5.77 -5.63 12.33
N SER A 106 6.86 -5.11 11.77
CA SER A 106 8.19 -5.72 11.91
C SER A 106 8.76 -5.67 13.33
N GLY A 107 8.33 -4.72 14.17
CA GLY A 107 8.75 -4.64 15.59
C GLY A 107 8.04 -5.65 16.49
N SER A 108 6.87 -6.14 16.09
CA SER A 108 6.07 -7.16 16.78
C SER A 108 6.11 -8.53 16.09
N ALA A 109 7.05 -8.73 15.15
CA ALA A 109 7.12 -9.93 14.33
C ALA A 109 7.49 -11.17 15.15
N ASP A 110 6.78 -12.27 14.90
CA ASP A 110 7.01 -13.56 15.56
C ASP A 110 8.04 -14.39 14.79
N HIS A 111 9.30 -14.27 15.20
CA HIS A 111 10.43 -14.96 14.57
C HIS A 111 10.37 -16.50 14.76
N GLU A 112 9.82 -16.98 15.87
CA GLU A 112 9.69 -18.42 16.13
C GLU A 112 8.62 -19.02 15.24
N ALA A 113 7.43 -18.41 15.18
CA ALA A 113 6.36 -18.85 14.29
C ALA A 113 6.79 -18.82 12.82
N ALA A 114 7.52 -17.78 12.38
CA ALA A 114 8.06 -17.69 11.04
C ALA A 114 9.01 -18.85 10.71
N LYS A 115 9.90 -19.21 11.64
CA LYS A 115 10.86 -20.30 11.47
C LYS A 115 10.18 -21.68 11.42
N GLU A 116 9.20 -21.91 12.30
CA GLU A 116 8.40 -23.14 12.30
C GLU A 116 7.59 -23.30 11.03
N TYR A 117 7.02 -22.19 10.56
CA TYR A 117 6.23 -22.20 9.32
C TYR A 117 7.07 -22.54 8.07
N VAL A 118 8.31 -22.07 7.99
CA VAL A 118 9.20 -22.43 6.87
C VAL A 118 9.39 -23.94 6.75
N GLU A 119 9.55 -24.65 7.88
CA GLU A 119 9.66 -26.11 7.88
C GLU A 119 8.31 -26.79 7.54
N THR A 120 7.21 -26.22 8.01
CA THR A 120 5.85 -26.68 7.65
C THR A 120 5.57 -26.53 6.17
N LEU A 121 5.87 -25.35 5.63
CA LEU A 121 5.70 -25.07 4.20
C LEU A 121 6.54 -26.01 3.32
N ARG A 122 7.77 -26.30 3.74
CA ARG A 122 8.62 -27.25 3.02
C ARG A 122 7.95 -28.62 2.91
N LYS A 123 7.38 -29.13 4.02
CA LYS A 123 6.63 -30.39 3.98
C LYS A 123 5.41 -30.32 3.06
N ILE A 124 4.64 -29.24 3.12
CA ILE A 124 3.49 -29.02 2.25
C ILE A 124 3.90 -29.06 0.77
N ILE A 125 5.04 -28.46 0.43
CA ILE A 125 5.58 -28.45 -0.94
C ILE A 125 6.03 -29.85 -1.35
N GLU A 126 6.77 -30.55 -0.50
CA GLU A 126 7.27 -31.93 -0.76
C GLU A 126 6.12 -32.93 -0.89
N ASP A 127 5.22 -32.98 0.10
CA ASP A 127 4.07 -33.90 0.12
C ASP A 127 3.10 -33.60 -1.04
N GLY A 128 2.93 -32.34 -1.33
CA GLY A 128 2.12 -31.86 -2.44
C GLY A 128 2.80 -32.05 -3.79
N GLY A 129 4.11 -32.21 -3.90
CA GLY A 129 4.87 -32.26 -5.15
C GLY A 129 4.72 -30.97 -5.98
N TYR A 130 4.70 -29.80 -5.34
CA TYR A 130 4.64 -28.52 -6.03
C TYR A 130 6.04 -28.10 -6.52
N THR A 131 6.09 -27.62 -7.75
CA THR A 131 7.28 -26.94 -8.29
C THR A 131 7.24 -25.46 -7.98
N GLU A 132 8.37 -24.75 -8.07
CA GLU A 132 8.42 -23.29 -7.90
C GLU A 132 7.49 -22.55 -8.87
N ASP A 133 7.22 -23.12 -10.04
CA ASP A 133 6.27 -22.59 -11.02
C ASP A 133 4.82 -22.60 -10.53
N GLN A 134 4.50 -23.54 -9.62
CA GLN A 134 3.15 -23.78 -9.10
C GLN A 134 2.89 -23.13 -7.73
N ILE A 135 3.89 -22.47 -7.15
CA ILE A 135 3.78 -21.79 -5.85
C ILE A 135 3.65 -20.29 -6.10
N PHE A 136 2.60 -19.70 -5.58
CA PHE A 136 2.26 -18.27 -5.75
C PHE A 136 2.14 -17.57 -4.41
N ASN A 137 2.44 -16.27 -4.40
CA ASN A 137 2.11 -15.37 -3.33
C ASN A 137 1.47 -14.12 -3.90
N VAL A 138 0.53 -13.56 -3.15
CA VAL A 138 -0.11 -12.28 -3.44
C VAL A 138 -0.18 -11.44 -2.19
N ASP A 139 -0.18 -10.13 -2.37
CA ASP A 139 -0.27 -9.16 -1.28
C ASP A 139 -0.75 -7.80 -1.77
N GLU A 140 -1.40 -7.04 -0.89
CA GLU A 140 -1.91 -5.71 -1.15
C GLU A 140 -0.92 -4.63 -0.74
N ALA A 141 -0.86 -3.59 -1.57
CA ALA A 141 -0.14 -2.37 -1.24
C ALA A 141 -1.01 -1.14 -1.41
N GLY A 142 -0.98 -0.24 -0.44
CA GLY A 142 -1.53 1.09 -0.60
C GLY A 142 -0.63 1.92 -1.52
N ILE A 143 -1.23 2.67 -2.44
CA ILE A 143 -0.54 3.60 -3.32
C ILE A 143 -1.23 4.95 -3.27
N TRP A 144 -0.48 5.98 -2.86
CA TRP A 144 -0.89 7.38 -3.00
C TRP A 144 -0.57 7.81 -4.42
N TRP A 145 -1.53 7.61 -5.31
CA TRP A 145 -1.30 7.75 -6.75
C TRP A 145 -1.02 9.18 -7.20
N LYS A 146 -1.39 10.19 -6.40
CA LYS A 146 -1.18 11.63 -6.69
C LYS A 146 -0.48 12.31 -5.50
N MET A 147 0.74 11.92 -5.20
CA MET A 147 1.50 12.48 -4.09
C MET A 147 2.68 13.31 -4.58
N PRO A 148 2.63 14.64 -4.43
CA PRO A 148 3.77 15.51 -4.71
C PRO A 148 4.83 15.41 -3.61
N PRO A 149 6.07 15.86 -3.89
CA PRO A 149 7.09 15.97 -2.87
C PRO A 149 6.67 16.98 -1.78
N THR A 150 7.04 16.69 -0.55
CA THR A 150 6.72 17.52 0.62
C THR A 150 7.65 18.72 0.81
N ARG A 151 8.78 18.79 0.06
CA ARG A 151 9.81 19.83 0.18
C ARG A 151 10.15 20.43 -1.18
N THR A 152 10.58 21.69 -1.18
CA THR A 152 11.09 22.42 -2.36
C THR A 152 12.18 23.39 -1.96
N ILE A 153 13.15 23.66 -2.86
CA ILE A 153 14.19 24.67 -2.65
C ILE A 153 13.59 26.06 -2.88
N LYS A 154 13.81 26.95 -1.93
CA LYS A 154 13.58 28.39 -2.08
C LYS A 154 14.76 29.20 -1.54
N THR A 155 14.95 30.40 -2.08
CA THR A 155 15.93 31.35 -1.50
C THR A 155 15.50 31.68 -0.08
N LYS A 156 16.46 31.79 0.85
CA LYS A 156 16.23 32.10 2.27
C LYS A 156 15.44 33.40 2.52
N THR A 157 15.33 34.24 1.51
CA THR A 157 14.57 35.52 1.53
C THR A 157 13.11 35.37 1.17
N GLN A 158 12.72 34.26 0.56
CA GLN A 158 11.32 33.94 0.21
C GLN A 158 10.76 33.04 1.31
N GLY A 159 9.79 33.51 2.06
CA GLY A 159 9.12 32.77 3.14
C GLY A 159 8.61 31.37 2.72
N GLN A 160 7.73 30.79 3.51
CA GLN A 160 7.17 29.45 3.28
C GLN A 160 6.66 29.26 1.84
N ALA A 161 7.00 28.13 1.21
CA ALA A 161 6.42 27.75 -0.07
C ALA A 161 4.92 27.48 0.13
N ALA A 162 4.07 28.01 -0.75
CA ALA A 162 2.71 27.53 -0.82
C ALA A 162 2.75 26.05 -1.19
N GLY A 163 2.40 25.17 -0.25
CA GLY A 163 2.29 23.73 -0.49
C GLY A 163 1.17 23.46 -1.52
N LEU A 164 1.40 22.52 -2.40
CA LEU A 164 0.33 21.98 -3.22
C LEU A 164 -0.64 21.23 -2.30
N LYS A 165 -1.84 21.76 -2.12
CA LYS A 165 -2.92 21.04 -1.46
C LYS A 165 -3.52 20.08 -2.49
N LEU A 166 -2.89 18.92 -2.67
CA LEU A 166 -3.43 17.88 -3.53
C LEU A 166 -4.27 16.91 -2.70
N PRO A 167 -5.35 16.38 -3.28
CA PRO A 167 -6.15 15.37 -2.62
C PRO A 167 -5.27 14.16 -2.30
N LYS A 168 -5.26 13.73 -1.05
CA LYS A 168 -4.57 12.53 -0.58
C LYS A 168 -5.39 11.29 -0.96
N SER A 169 -5.53 11.01 -2.26
CA SER A 169 -6.30 9.86 -2.71
C SER A 169 -5.45 8.61 -2.78
N ARG A 170 -5.76 7.66 -1.91
CA ARG A 170 -5.15 6.33 -1.83
C ARG A 170 -5.97 5.33 -2.64
N SER A 171 -5.27 4.43 -3.33
CA SER A 171 -5.84 3.22 -3.94
C SER A 171 -5.10 2.01 -3.41
N THR A 172 -5.72 0.84 -3.45
CA THR A 172 -5.09 -0.42 -3.07
C THR A 172 -4.79 -1.22 -4.34
N VAL A 173 -3.64 -1.86 -4.38
CA VAL A 173 -3.23 -2.72 -5.49
C VAL A 173 -2.79 -4.07 -4.97
N LEU A 174 -3.41 -5.14 -5.47
CA LEU A 174 -2.98 -6.51 -5.22
C LEU A 174 -1.92 -6.88 -6.27
N PHE A 175 -0.75 -7.22 -5.80
CA PHE A 175 0.37 -7.74 -6.59
C PHE A 175 0.55 -9.23 -6.35
N GLY A 176 1.17 -9.93 -7.30
CA GLY A 176 1.49 -11.33 -7.08
C GLY A 176 2.26 -11.96 -8.22
N GLY A 177 2.81 -13.14 -7.92
CA GLY A 177 3.55 -13.94 -8.89
C GLY A 177 4.03 -15.26 -8.29
N ASN A 178 4.70 -16.07 -9.11
CA ASN A 178 5.16 -17.37 -8.70
C ASN A 178 6.62 -17.34 -8.16
N ALA A 179 6.99 -18.42 -7.50
CA ALA A 179 8.29 -18.54 -6.86
C ALA A 179 9.45 -18.66 -7.86
N SER A 180 9.24 -19.20 -9.04
CA SER A 180 10.25 -19.21 -10.11
C SER A 180 10.51 -17.83 -10.71
N GLY A 181 9.58 -16.89 -10.52
CA GLY A 181 9.65 -15.51 -10.98
C GLY A 181 9.33 -15.29 -12.45
N ASP A 182 8.91 -16.33 -13.18
CA ASP A 182 8.62 -16.23 -14.60
C ASP A 182 7.17 -15.85 -14.92
N LEU A 183 6.28 -15.93 -13.93
CA LEU A 183 4.92 -15.41 -14.03
C LEU A 183 4.62 -14.35 -12.99
N LYS A 184 4.41 -13.14 -13.46
CA LYS A 184 3.80 -12.05 -12.71
C LYS A 184 2.31 -11.98 -13.03
N LEU A 185 1.46 -11.93 -12.02
CA LEU A 185 0.02 -11.75 -12.19
C LEU A 185 -0.28 -10.32 -12.63
N LYS A 186 -1.32 -10.13 -13.42
CA LYS A 186 -1.82 -8.80 -13.74
C LYS A 186 -2.38 -8.17 -12.46
N PRO A 187 -1.90 -7.00 -12.01
CA PRO A 187 -2.32 -6.42 -10.74
C PRO A 187 -3.82 -6.12 -10.70
N LEU A 188 -4.45 -6.23 -9.52
CA LEU A 188 -5.81 -5.74 -9.30
C LEU A 188 -5.73 -4.37 -8.65
N PHE A 189 -6.25 -3.34 -9.33
CA PHE A 189 -6.31 -1.97 -8.84
C PHE A 189 -7.70 -1.67 -8.29
N ILE A 190 -7.77 -1.31 -7.00
CA ILE A 190 -9.02 -0.99 -6.30
C ILE A 190 -9.06 0.51 -6.06
N HIS A 191 -10.08 1.16 -6.61
CA HIS A 191 -10.28 2.61 -6.52
C HIS A 191 -11.59 2.95 -5.80
N THR A 192 -11.78 4.21 -5.45
CA THR A 192 -13.01 4.67 -4.78
C THR A 192 -14.20 4.75 -5.75
N SER A 193 -13.96 5.06 -7.02
CA SER A 193 -14.98 5.16 -8.07
C SER A 193 -14.88 4.02 -9.07
N GLU A 194 -16.02 3.46 -9.47
CA GLU A 194 -16.07 2.45 -10.53
C GLU A 194 -15.77 3.05 -11.91
N ASN A 195 -16.23 4.27 -12.15
CA ASN A 195 -16.12 4.96 -13.45
C ASN A 195 -15.58 6.38 -13.28
N PRO A 196 -14.28 6.56 -12.97
CA PRO A 196 -13.67 7.89 -12.88
C PRO A 196 -13.79 8.64 -14.22
N ARG A 197 -13.95 9.95 -14.19
CA ARG A 197 -14.13 10.80 -15.40
C ARG A 197 -13.06 10.54 -16.46
N SER A 198 -11.80 10.41 -16.07
CA SER A 198 -10.69 10.14 -17.00
C SER A 198 -10.77 8.77 -17.68
N MET A 199 -11.62 7.87 -17.18
CA MET A 199 -11.81 6.51 -17.70
C MET A 199 -13.16 6.28 -18.39
N ASN A 200 -14.05 7.26 -18.47
CA ASN A 200 -15.41 7.11 -19.04
C ASN A 200 -15.43 6.52 -20.45
N LYS A 201 -14.40 6.78 -21.27
CA LYS A 201 -14.29 6.24 -22.65
C LYS A 201 -13.27 5.10 -22.76
N ALA A 202 -12.65 4.68 -21.64
CA ALA A 202 -11.62 3.67 -21.65
C ALA A 202 -12.20 2.26 -21.62
N ASN A 203 -11.63 1.39 -22.44
CA ASN A 203 -11.92 -0.04 -22.32
C ASN A 203 -11.12 -0.63 -21.14
N LYS A 204 -11.78 -0.85 -20.01
CA LYS A 204 -11.15 -1.37 -18.79
C LYS A 204 -10.46 -2.72 -18.98
N LEU A 205 -10.88 -3.53 -19.97
CA LEU A 205 -10.21 -4.80 -20.29
C LEU A 205 -8.81 -4.62 -20.87
N LYS A 206 -8.54 -3.45 -21.50
CA LYS A 206 -7.24 -3.13 -22.09
C LYS A 206 -6.28 -2.44 -21.11
N LEU A 207 -6.72 -2.13 -19.90
CA LEU A 207 -5.84 -1.55 -18.88
C LEU A 207 -4.74 -2.55 -18.49
N PRO A 208 -3.57 -2.07 -18.07
CA PRO A 208 -2.49 -2.94 -17.57
C PRO A 208 -2.81 -3.56 -16.20
N VAL A 209 -3.97 -3.27 -15.64
CA VAL A 209 -4.48 -3.77 -14.37
C VAL A 209 -5.89 -4.34 -14.54
N HIS A 210 -6.32 -5.21 -13.63
CA HIS A 210 -7.74 -5.47 -13.39
C HIS A 210 -8.30 -4.31 -12.57
N TRP A 211 -9.51 -3.85 -12.92
CA TRP A 211 -10.12 -2.70 -12.27
C TRP A 211 -11.26 -3.14 -11.36
N ALA A 212 -11.20 -2.71 -10.10
CA ALA A 212 -12.28 -2.86 -9.14
C ALA A 212 -12.50 -1.54 -8.38
N ALA A 213 -13.64 -1.39 -7.75
CA ALA A 213 -13.94 -0.22 -6.94
C ALA A 213 -14.78 -0.56 -5.71
N ASN A 214 -14.54 0.17 -4.63
CA ASN A 214 -15.44 0.29 -3.50
C ASN A 214 -15.20 1.63 -2.78
N LYS A 215 -16.13 2.06 -1.94
CA LYS A 215 -16.09 3.39 -1.30
C LYS A 215 -14.79 3.71 -0.53
N LYS A 216 -14.08 2.71 -0.02
CA LYS A 216 -12.84 2.90 0.76
C LYS A 216 -11.58 2.59 -0.04
N ALA A 217 -11.70 2.13 -1.28
CA ALA A 217 -10.61 1.59 -2.09
C ALA A 217 -9.80 0.49 -1.36
N TRP A 218 -10.44 -0.32 -0.52
CA TRP A 218 -9.80 -1.39 0.25
C TRP A 218 -10.16 -2.76 -0.31
N MET A 219 -9.29 -3.75 -0.07
CA MET A 219 -9.63 -5.13 -0.33
C MET A 219 -10.77 -5.56 0.58
N THR A 220 -11.67 -6.37 0.03
CA THR A 220 -12.76 -7.02 0.77
C THR A 220 -12.84 -8.48 0.36
N SER A 221 -13.42 -9.32 1.22
CA SER A 221 -13.59 -10.75 0.93
C SER A 221 -14.28 -10.99 -0.41
N THR A 222 -15.30 -10.19 -0.74
CA THR A 222 -16.00 -10.28 -2.03
C THR A 222 -15.11 -9.92 -3.21
N LEU A 223 -14.27 -8.89 -3.11
CA LEU A 223 -13.35 -8.49 -4.18
C LEU A 223 -12.25 -9.54 -4.35
N PHE A 224 -11.71 -10.07 -3.25
CA PHE A 224 -10.71 -11.12 -3.29
C PHE A 224 -11.27 -12.40 -3.91
N GLU A 225 -12.47 -12.84 -3.51
CA GLU A 225 -13.16 -13.99 -4.08
C GLU A 225 -13.42 -13.84 -5.59
N ASN A 226 -13.90 -12.65 -6.02
CA ASN A 226 -14.12 -12.36 -7.43
C ASN A 226 -12.79 -12.37 -8.22
N TRP A 227 -11.74 -11.76 -7.68
CA TRP A 227 -10.42 -11.79 -8.30
C TRP A 227 -9.89 -13.23 -8.40
N PHE A 228 -10.01 -14.02 -7.34
CA PHE A 228 -9.57 -15.40 -7.30
C PHE A 228 -10.27 -16.25 -8.38
N LYS A 229 -11.61 -16.16 -8.46
CA LYS A 229 -12.43 -16.94 -9.43
C LYS A 229 -12.24 -16.52 -10.88
N TYR A 230 -12.23 -15.21 -11.13
CA TYR A 230 -12.33 -14.69 -12.49
C TYR A 230 -10.99 -14.23 -13.09
N HIS A 231 -9.97 -14.09 -12.28
CA HIS A 231 -8.66 -13.62 -12.75
C HIS A 231 -7.53 -14.58 -12.38
N PHE A 232 -7.40 -14.98 -11.11
CA PHE A 232 -6.32 -15.85 -10.67
C PHE A 232 -6.41 -17.25 -11.26
N ILE A 233 -7.49 -18.00 -11.00
CA ILE A 233 -7.67 -19.37 -11.50
C ILE A 233 -7.49 -19.46 -13.01
N PRO A 234 -8.15 -18.63 -13.85
CA PRO A 234 -7.93 -18.65 -15.29
C PRO A 234 -6.48 -18.37 -15.71
N ALA A 235 -5.81 -17.43 -15.05
CA ALA A 235 -4.43 -17.07 -15.37
C ALA A 235 -3.45 -18.23 -15.09
N VAL A 236 -3.55 -18.85 -13.90
CA VAL A 236 -2.66 -19.96 -13.52
C VAL A 236 -2.97 -21.22 -14.31
N LYS A 237 -4.25 -21.50 -14.62
CA LYS A 237 -4.67 -22.61 -15.49
C LYS A 237 -4.09 -22.46 -16.91
N PHE A 238 -4.16 -21.26 -17.46
CA PHE A 238 -3.54 -20.96 -18.76
C PHE A 238 -2.02 -21.11 -18.71
N TYR A 239 -1.39 -20.64 -17.64
CA TYR A 239 0.05 -20.75 -17.43
C TYR A 239 0.52 -22.21 -17.37
N CYS A 240 -0.15 -23.06 -16.56
CA CYS A 240 0.17 -24.48 -16.47
C CYS A 240 0.06 -25.19 -17.83
N ARG A 241 -1.01 -24.92 -18.60
CA ARG A 241 -1.17 -25.44 -19.96
C ARG A 241 0.01 -25.04 -20.86
N ARG A 242 0.39 -23.76 -20.85
CA ARG A 242 1.49 -23.24 -21.69
C ARG A 242 2.85 -23.86 -21.33
N LYS A 243 3.07 -24.14 -20.04
CA LYS A 243 4.30 -24.75 -19.51
C LYS A 243 4.29 -26.27 -19.56
N ASN A 244 3.17 -26.88 -19.96
CA ASN A 244 2.95 -28.33 -19.89
C ASN A 244 3.14 -28.89 -18.46
N LEU A 245 2.59 -28.17 -17.47
CA LEU A 245 2.56 -28.55 -16.06
C LEU A 245 1.16 -29.04 -15.69
N ASP A 246 1.09 -29.95 -14.72
CA ASP A 246 -0.17 -30.31 -14.09
C ASP A 246 -0.81 -29.08 -13.44
N PHE A 247 -2.12 -28.91 -13.60
CA PHE A 247 -2.84 -27.84 -12.96
C PHE A 247 -3.02 -28.16 -11.48
N LYS A 248 -2.05 -27.71 -10.69
CA LYS A 248 -1.96 -27.87 -9.26
C LYS A 248 -1.22 -26.67 -8.70
N ILE A 249 -1.86 -25.87 -7.86
CA ILE A 249 -1.37 -24.58 -7.40
C ILE A 249 -1.38 -24.52 -5.89
N LEU A 250 -0.34 -23.95 -5.32
CA LEU A 250 -0.25 -23.54 -3.93
C LEU A 250 -0.21 -22.02 -3.89
N LEU A 251 -1.23 -21.39 -3.31
CA LEU A 251 -1.32 -19.95 -3.14
C LEU A 251 -1.08 -19.59 -1.67
N LEU A 252 -0.05 -18.81 -1.39
CA LEU A 252 0.26 -18.27 -0.08
C LEU A 252 -0.35 -16.87 0.06
N VAL A 253 -1.07 -16.64 1.13
CA VAL A 253 -1.69 -15.34 1.47
C VAL A 253 -1.47 -15.03 2.95
N ASP A 254 -1.51 -13.78 3.34
CA ASP A 254 -1.51 -13.40 4.75
C ASP A 254 -2.85 -13.75 5.43
N ASN A 255 -2.84 -13.80 6.75
CA ASN A 255 -4.04 -14.11 7.54
C ASN A 255 -4.87 -12.86 7.82
N CYS A 256 -5.36 -12.22 6.76
CA CYS A 256 -6.21 -11.03 6.83
C CYS A 256 -7.69 -11.42 6.73
N PRO A 257 -8.61 -10.75 7.46
CA PRO A 257 -10.06 -10.99 7.31
C PRO A 257 -10.62 -10.77 5.91
N ALA A 258 -9.90 -10.04 5.05
CA ALA A 258 -10.26 -9.86 3.64
C ALA A 258 -9.97 -11.09 2.77
N HIS A 259 -9.19 -12.06 3.28
CA HIS A 259 -8.80 -13.28 2.57
C HIS A 259 -9.57 -14.50 3.12
N PRO A 260 -10.72 -14.84 2.56
CA PRO A 260 -11.45 -16.05 2.97
C PRO A 260 -10.74 -17.31 2.47
N ASP A 261 -10.95 -18.45 3.14
CA ASP A 261 -10.52 -19.74 2.63
C ASP A 261 -11.31 -20.09 1.36
N LEU A 262 -10.64 -20.08 0.23
CA LEU A 262 -11.18 -20.36 -1.10
C LEU A 262 -10.74 -21.72 -1.66
N SER A 263 -10.14 -22.61 -0.85
CA SER A 263 -9.72 -23.96 -1.27
C SER A 263 -10.88 -24.81 -1.81
N HIS A 264 -12.10 -24.49 -1.43
CA HIS A 264 -13.32 -25.15 -1.91
C HIS A 264 -13.74 -24.74 -3.35
N VAL A 265 -13.18 -23.65 -3.89
CA VAL A 265 -13.58 -23.07 -5.19
C VAL A 265 -13.03 -23.89 -6.36
N ASP A 266 -11.78 -24.34 -6.26
CA ASP A 266 -11.17 -25.25 -7.24
C ASP A 266 -10.26 -26.23 -6.49
N PRO A 267 -10.49 -27.56 -6.63
CA PRO A 267 -9.74 -28.59 -5.90
C PRO A 267 -8.24 -28.65 -6.27
N ASN A 268 -7.85 -28.02 -7.38
CA ASN A 268 -6.46 -27.97 -7.82
C ASN A 268 -5.71 -26.75 -7.25
N VAL A 269 -6.39 -25.88 -6.50
CA VAL A 269 -5.80 -24.68 -5.91
C VAL A 269 -5.90 -24.76 -4.39
N ARG A 270 -4.79 -25.03 -3.75
CA ARG A 270 -4.66 -25.01 -2.29
C ARG A 270 -4.30 -23.58 -1.86
N VAL A 271 -5.06 -23.02 -0.92
CA VAL A 271 -4.76 -21.76 -0.27
C VAL A 271 -4.16 -22.03 1.09
N GLU A 272 -2.98 -21.48 1.36
CA GLU A 272 -2.29 -21.56 2.65
C GLU A 272 -2.09 -20.18 3.23
N PHE A 273 -2.38 -20.06 4.52
CA PHE A 273 -2.26 -18.80 5.25
C PHE A 273 -0.93 -18.74 5.99
N LEU A 274 -0.27 -17.58 5.89
CA LEU A 274 0.91 -17.29 6.72
C LEU A 274 0.48 -17.12 8.19
N PRO A 275 1.31 -17.54 9.16
CA PRO A 275 1.00 -17.34 10.56
C PRO A 275 0.84 -15.86 10.90
N PRO A 276 0.00 -15.51 11.89
CA PRO A 276 -0.14 -14.12 12.34
C PRO A 276 1.21 -13.53 12.77
N ASN A 277 1.39 -12.22 12.52
CA ASN A 277 2.61 -11.47 12.86
C ASN A 277 3.91 -11.98 12.21
N THR A 278 3.84 -12.67 11.07
CA THR A 278 5.03 -13.14 10.35
C THR A 278 5.20 -12.49 8.97
N THR A 279 4.24 -11.71 8.52
CA THR A 279 4.17 -11.08 7.20
C THR A 279 5.46 -10.32 6.87
N SER A 280 5.91 -9.44 7.77
CA SER A 280 7.15 -8.67 7.60
C SER A 280 8.43 -9.52 7.48
N LEU A 281 8.40 -10.78 7.92
CA LEU A 281 9.55 -11.69 7.89
C LEU A 281 9.56 -12.61 6.68
N ILE A 282 8.39 -13.11 6.27
CA ILE A 282 8.28 -14.22 5.31
C ILE A 282 7.30 -14.00 4.15
N GLN A 283 6.51 -12.90 4.12
CA GLN A 283 5.62 -12.58 3.01
C GLN A 283 6.46 -12.18 1.77
N PRO A 284 6.51 -12.97 0.68
CA PRO A 284 7.42 -12.69 -0.42
C PRO A 284 7.22 -11.33 -1.08
N MET A 285 5.98 -10.88 -1.30
CA MET A 285 5.73 -9.58 -1.92
C MET A 285 6.28 -8.43 -1.11
N ASP A 286 6.25 -8.51 0.24
CA ASP A 286 6.81 -7.51 1.15
C ASP A 286 8.35 -7.55 1.24
N GLN A 287 9.00 -8.66 0.85
CA GLN A 287 10.46 -8.79 0.88
C GLN A 287 11.18 -7.97 -0.22
N GLY A 288 10.51 -6.98 -0.79
CA GLY A 288 11.10 -5.99 -1.68
C GLY A 288 10.41 -5.78 -3.03
N VAL A 289 9.49 -6.66 -3.46
CA VAL A 289 8.75 -6.47 -4.72
C VAL A 289 7.87 -5.22 -4.65
N ILE A 290 7.06 -5.10 -3.61
CA ILE A 290 6.15 -3.95 -3.41
C ILE A 290 6.97 -2.65 -3.31
N ALA A 291 8.04 -2.64 -2.52
CA ALA A 291 8.92 -1.48 -2.39
C ALA A 291 9.55 -1.08 -3.76
N THR A 292 10.01 -2.07 -4.54
CA THR A 292 10.55 -1.85 -5.89
C THR A 292 9.50 -1.22 -6.82
N VAL A 293 8.26 -1.75 -6.82
CA VAL A 293 7.17 -1.21 -7.65
C VAL A 293 6.84 0.23 -7.26
N LYS A 294 6.73 0.52 -5.96
CA LYS A 294 6.46 1.88 -5.46
C LYS A 294 7.57 2.86 -5.87
N ALA A 295 8.83 2.46 -5.74
CA ALA A 295 9.97 3.27 -6.17
C ALA A 295 9.96 3.52 -7.69
N LEU A 296 9.75 2.47 -8.50
CA LEU A 296 9.63 2.58 -9.96
C LEU A 296 8.45 3.46 -10.38
N TYR A 297 7.30 3.31 -9.74
CA TYR A 297 6.12 4.15 -9.98
C TYR A 297 6.42 5.63 -9.77
N ARG A 298 7.11 5.98 -8.67
CA ARG A 298 7.54 7.35 -8.40
C ARG A 298 8.54 7.84 -9.43
N LYS A 299 9.57 7.03 -9.75
CA LYS A 299 10.56 7.36 -10.78
C LYS A 299 9.88 7.69 -12.11
N ILE A 300 8.99 6.83 -12.59
CA ILE A 300 8.25 7.03 -13.85
C ILE A 300 7.41 8.30 -13.79
N THR A 301 6.73 8.55 -12.66
CA THR A 301 5.88 9.74 -12.50
C THR A 301 6.70 11.02 -12.53
N PHE A 302 7.84 11.07 -11.84
CA PHE A 302 8.76 12.22 -11.87
C PHE A 302 9.43 12.41 -13.24
N SER A 303 9.81 11.33 -13.93
CA SER A 303 10.35 11.43 -15.29
C SER A 303 9.35 12.08 -16.25
N LYS A 304 8.07 11.64 -16.21
CA LYS A 304 7.00 12.22 -17.02
C LYS A 304 6.71 13.69 -16.65
N ALA A 305 6.82 14.04 -15.36
CA ALA A 305 6.70 15.42 -14.95
C ALA A 305 7.80 16.31 -15.53
N HIS A 306 9.03 15.82 -15.52
CA HIS A 306 10.18 16.53 -16.10
C HIS A 306 10.04 16.75 -17.61
N GLU A 307 9.51 15.76 -18.33
CA GLU A 307 9.39 15.81 -19.80
C GLU A 307 8.24 16.69 -20.30
N SER A 308 7.17 16.85 -19.51
CA SER A 308 5.90 17.35 -20.02
C SER A 308 5.46 18.70 -19.48
N HIS A 309 6.01 19.16 -18.35
CA HIS A 309 5.53 20.38 -17.69
C HIS A 309 6.66 21.22 -17.09
N ASP A 310 6.49 22.55 -17.12
CA ASP A 310 7.48 23.50 -16.56
C ASP A 310 7.50 23.47 -15.04
N THR A 311 6.37 23.09 -14.40
CA THR A 311 6.28 22.98 -12.94
C THR A 311 5.58 21.68 -12.52
N LEU A 312 6.00 21.13 -11.37
CA LEU A 312 5.32 19.99 -10.77
C LEU A 312 3.85 20.26 -10.42
N ALA A 313 3.53 21.51 -10.10
CA ALA A 313 2.17 21.93 -9.78
C ALA A 313 1.24 21.73 -10.96
N ASP A 314 1.68 22.17 -12.15
CA ASP A 314 0.91 22.03 -13.38
C ASP A 314 0.79 20.56 -13.77
N PHE A 315 1.88 19.80 -13.69
CA PHE A 315 1.83 18.36 -13.92
C PHE A 315 0.80 17.65 -13.03
N PHE A 316 0.86 17.83 -11.72
CA PHE A 316 -0.09 17.15 -10.84
C PHE A 316 -1.53 17.68 -10.94
N LYS A 317 -1.76 18.87 -11.46
CA LYS A 317 -3.10 19.36 -11.78
C LYS A 317 -3.74 18.54 -12.91
N ASP A 318 -2.95 18.23 -13.93
CA ASP A 318 -3.43 17.50 -15.12
C ASP A 318 -3.30 15.97 -14.97
N PHE A 319 -2.53 15.48 -13.98
CA PHE A 319 -2.30 14.07 -13.74
C PHE A 319 -3.56 13.36 -13.26
N THR A 320 -4.01 12.36 -14.03
CA THR A 320 -5.26 11.65 -13.82
C THR A 320 -5.03 10.23 -13.29
N ILE A 321 -6.10 9.59 -12.79
CA ILE A 321 -6.05 8.18 -12.39
C ILE A 321 -5.73 7.25 -13.56
N MET A 322 -6.06 7.63 -14.80
CA MET A 322 -5.66 6.89 -15.99
C MET A 322 -4.14 6.89 -16.17
N ASP A 323 -3.48 8.02 -15.92
CA ASP A 323 -2.04 8.14 -15.99
C ASP A 323 -1.36 7.34 -14.88
N ALA A 324 -1.94 7.37 -13.68
CA ALA A 324 -1.49 6.57 -12.55
C ALA A 324 -1.53 5.07 -12.86
N VAL A 325 -2.63 4.58 -13.44
CA VAL A 325 -2.78 3.16 -13.82
C VAL A 325 -1.77 2.75 -14.91
N LYS A 326 -1.50 3.63 -15.88
CA LYS A 326 -0.46 3.38 -16.90
C LYS A 326 0.93 3.33 -16.26
N ASN A 327 1.26 4.32 -15.42
CA ASN A 327 2.55 4.36 -14.72
C ASN A 327 2.76 3.12 -13.84
N LEU A 328 1.70 2.66 -13.16
CA LEU A 328 1.75 1.44 -12.37
C LEU A 328 1.99 0.20 -13.24
N GLY A 329 1.34 0.11 -14.39
CA GLY A 329 1.58 -0.97 -15.36
C GLY A 329 3.02 -0.97 -15.87
N ASP A 330 3.55 0.20 -16.20
CA ASP A 330 4.94 0.40 -16.63
C ASP A 330 5.92 0.00 -15.51
N ALA A 331 5.65 0.40 -14.26
CA ALA A 331 6.44 0.03 -13.09
C ALA A 331 6.42 -1.49 -12.85
N TRP A 332 5.23 -2.10 -12.86
CA TRP A 332 5.08 -3.54 -12.71
C TRP A 332 5.80 -4.33 -13.80
N SER A 333 5.78 -3.84 -15.04
CA SER A 333 6.48 -4.48 -16.15
C SER A 333 8.01 -4.52 -15.94
N GLN A 334 8.58 -3.53 -15.27
CA GLN A 334 10.02 -3.42 -15.00
C GLN A 334 10.52 -4.32 -13.85
N VAL A 335 9.62 -4.85 -13.00
CA VAL A 335 10.00 -5.87 -12.02
C VAL A 335 10.46 -7.12 -12.73
N THR A 336 11.72 -7.50 -12.55
CA THR A 336 12.35 -8.62 -13.26
C THR A 336 12.01 -9.98 -12.64
N ALA A 337 12.22 -11.06 -13.39
CA ALA A 337 12.13 -12.41 -12.85
C ALA A 337 13.13 -12.64 -11.70
N LYS A 338 14.31 -12.00 -11.75
CA LYS A 338 15.31 -12.04 -10.67
C LYS A 338 14.73 -11.40 -9.38
N ASN A 339 14.07 -10.24 -9.50
CA ASN A 339 13.41 -9.61 -8.36
C ASN A 339 12.35 -10.54 -7.75
N MET A 340 11.46 -11.08 -8.59
CA MET A 340 10.41 -12.00 -8.15
C MET A 340 10.97 -13.25 -7.47
N ARG A 341 12.02 -13.86 -8.05
CA ARG A 341 12.63 -15.07 -7.50
C ARG A 341 13.37 -14.78 -6.18
N GLY A 342 14.07 -13.64 -6.09
CA GLY A 342 14.90 -13.27 -4.94
C GLY A 342 14.12 -13.19 -3.63
N VAL A 343 12.92 -12.62 -3.66
CA VAL A 343 12.09 -12.39 -2.47
C VAL A 343 11.54 -13.65 -1.80
N TRP A 344 11.65 -14.81 -2.45
CA TRP A 344 11.24 -16.10 -1.88
C TRP A 344 12.31 -16.76 -1.01
N GLN A 345 13.51 -16.17 -0.93
CA GLN A 345 14.65 -16.75 -0.17
C GLN A 345 14.32 -17.03 1.30
N PRO A 346 13.61 -16.16 2.04
CA PRO A 346 13.25 -16.43 3.43
C PRO A 346 12.41 -17.71 3.62
N LEU A 347 11.50 -17.99 2.66
CA LEU A 347 10.60 -19.14 2.71
C LEU A 347 11.23 -20.43 2.15
N LEU A 348 11.91 -20.35 1.01
CA LEU A 348 12.34 -21.56 0.29
C LEU A 348 13.76 -22.01 0.64
N LYS A 349 14.56 -21.20 1.38
CA LYS A 349 15.93 -21.50 1.83
C LYS A 349 16.76 -22.20 0.75
N ARG A 350 16.79 -21.62 -0.46
CA ARG A 350 17.52 -22.19 -1.59
C ARG A 350 19.01 -22.36 -1.25
N PRO A 351 19.69 -23.42 -1.71
CA PRO A 351 21.10 -23.65 -1.41
C PRO A 351 22.03 -22.64 -2.07
N GLU A 352 21.61 -21.99 -3.13
CA GLU A 352 22.35 -20.88 -3.77
C GLU A 352 22.32 -19.68 -2.81
N LYS A 353 23.53 -19.20 -2.42
CA LYS A 353 23.65 -17.90 -1.77
C LYS A 353 23.11 -16.84 -2.75
N ASN A 354 21.89 -16.44 -2.52
CA ASN A 354 21.30 -15.36 -3.31
C ASN A 354 21.63 -14.06 -2.57
N ASP A 355 22.71 -13.40 -2.95
CA ASP A 355 23.01 -12.03 -2.54
C ASP A 355 22.03 -11.06 -3.24
N TYR A 356 20.73 -11.41 -3.18
CA TYR A 356 19.68 -10.58 -3.75
C TYR A 356 19.38 -9.43 -2.81
N GLU A 357 19.71 -8.24 -3.26
CA GLU A 357 19.21 -6.99 -2.67
C GLU A 357 18.18 -6.39 -3.62
N PRO A 358 17.02 -5.96 -3.12
CA PRO A 358 16.05 -5.24 -3.93
C PRO A 358 16.70 -3.96 -4.50
N PRO A 359 16.49 -3.62 -5.78
CA PRO A 359 17.14 -2.47 -6.41
C PRO A 359 16.53 -1.12 -5.99
N VAL A 360 15.99 -1.06 -4.78
CA VAL A 360 15.23 0.10 -4.27
C VAL A 360 16.16 1.30 -4.08
N GLU A 361 17.36 1.08 -3.54
CA GLU A 361 18.33 2.16 -3.27
C GLU A 361 18.79 2.84 -4.57
N GLU A 362 19.13 2.07 -5.61
CA GLU A 362 19.52 2.62 -6.91
C GLU A 362 18.36 3.43 -7.54
N ILE A 363 17.13 2.95 -7.41
CA ILE A 363 15.95 3.66 -7.92
C ILE A 363 15.71 4.96 -7.15
N ILE A 364 15.95 4.96 -5.84
CA ILE A 364 15.82 6.17 -5.00
C ILE A 364 16.85 7.21 -5.41
N GLU A 365 18.11 6.82 -5.65
CA GLU A 365 19.15 7.72 -6.15
C GLU A 365 18.74 8.36 -7.49
N ASP A 366 18.18 7.58 -8.40
CA ASP A 366 17.65 8.10 -9.66
C ASP A 366 16.52 9.12 -9.47
N ILE A 367 15.62 8.88 -8.50
CA ILE A 367 14.52 9.83 -8.15
C ILE A 367 15.10 11.13 -7.58
N VAL A 368 16.11 11.05 -6.71
CA VAL A 368 16.79 12.22 -6.16
C VAL A 368 17.43 13.05 -7.28
N ASN A 369 18.13 12.39 -8.21
CA ASN A 369 18.74 13.05 -9.38
C ASN A 369 17.69 13.74 -10.27
N LEU A 370 16.54 13.10 -10.52
CA LEU A 370 15.43 13.70 -11.26
C LEU A 370 14.83 14.89 -10.51
N GLY A 371 14.69 14.79 -9.19
CA GLY A 371 14.22 15.88 -8.33
C GLY A 371 15.12 17.12 -8.46
N GLN A 372 16.43 16.93 -8.43
CA GLN A 372 17.38 18.02 -8.62
C GLN A 372 17.23 18.71 -9.99
N GLN A 373 17.00 17.93 -11.05
CA GLN A 373 16.73 18.48 -12.40
C GLN A 373 15.44 19.28 -12.46
N LEU A 374 14.43 18.91 -11.66
CA LEU A 374 13.17 19.65 -11.50
C LEU A 374 13.27 20.86 -10.54
N GLY A 375 14.46 21.13 -9.99
CA GLY A 375 14.70 22.20 -9.00
C GLY A 375 14.09 21.89 -7.63
N ILE A 376 13.95 20.62 -7.28
CA ILE A 376 13.43 20.14 -6.02
C ILE A 376 14.60 19.61 -5.18
N ASP A 377 14.69 20.05 -3.93
CA ASP A 377 15.66 19.52 -2.96
C ASP A 377 15.09 18.27 -2.34
N LEU A 378 15.37 17.12 -2.97
CA LEU A 378 14.98 15.82 -2.48
C LEU A 378 16.21 15.12 -1.92
N GLU A 379 16.12 14.67 -0.69
CA GLU A 379 17.10 13.77 -0.07
C GLU A 379 16.59 12.33 -0.15
N THR A 380 17.50 11.37 -0.06
CA THR A 380 17.18 9.93 -0.02
C THR A 380 16.16 9.60 1.06
N GLU A 381 16.29 10.25 2.22
CA GLU A 381 15.38 10.12 3.37
C GLU A 381 13.97 10.59 3.06
N ASP A 382 13.78 11.65 2.28
CA ASP A 382 12.46 12.15 1.90
C ASP A 382 11.71 11.13 1.04
N ILE A 383 12.44 10.46 0.13
CA ILE A 383 11.85 9.41 -0.71
C ILE A 383 11.51 8.18 0.11
N LYS A 384 12.44 7.76 1.01
CA LYS A 384 12.20 6.62 1.93
C LYS A 384 11.00 6.90 2.83
N GLU A 385 10.93 8.09 3.44
CA GLU A 385 9.79 8.48 4.27
C GLU A 385 8.47 8.43 3.49
N GLY A 386 8.48 8.89 2.23
CA GLY A 386 7.30 8.80 1.38
C GLY A 386 6.92 7.36 1.00
N LEU A 387 7.89 6.47 0.75
CA LEU A 387 7.62 5.05 0.50
C LEU A 387 7.07 4.35 1.75
N ASP A 388 7.56 4.73 2.93
CA ASP A 388 7.05 4.25 4.22
C ASP A 388 5.67 4.80 4.55
N PHE A 389 5.36 6.04 4.15
CA PHE A 389 4.04 6.63 4.32
C PHE A 389 2.96 5.83 3.59
N ASP A 390 3.27 5.27 2.43
CA ASP A 390 2.37 4.37 1.70
C ASP A 390 2.02 3.10 2.49
N ASN A 391 2.81 2.72 3.50
CA ASN A 391 2.62 1.54 4.34
C ASN A 391 1.96 1.84 5.70
N LYS A 392 1.75 3.13 6.05
CA LYS A 392 1.10 3.49 7.31
C LYS A 392 -0.40 3.22 7.24
N ASP A 393 -0.94 2.71 8.34
CA ASP A 393 -2.38 2.71 8.55
C ASP A 393 -2.92 4.14 8.53
N ILE A 394 -4.06 4.29 7.89
CA ILE A 394 -4.73 5.60 7.82
C ILE A 394 -5.23 5.95 9.22
N SER A 395 -4.82 7.09 9.77
CA SER A 395 -5.33 7.57 11.05
C SER A 395 -6.82 7.92 10.98
N ASN A 396 -7.48 7.98 12.13
CA ASN A 396 -8.91 8.35 12.19
C ASN A 396 -9.15 9.76 11.63
N GLU A 397 -8.20 10.66 11.81
CA GLU A 397 -8.24 12.02 11.28
C GLU A 397 -8.11 12.02 9.75
N GLU A 398 -7.18 11.24 9.21
CA GLU A 398 -7.02 11.08 7.75
C GLU A 398 -8.23 10.39 7.11
N LEU A 399 -8.85 9.44 7.79
CA LEU A 399 -10.11 8.83 7.34
C LEU A 399 -11.24 9.85 7.24
N LEU A 400 -11.34 10.76 8.22
CA LEU A 400 -12.33 11.85 8.19
C LEU A 400 -12.04 12.87 7.09
N GLU A 401 -10.78 13.23 6.86
CA GLU A 401 -10.38 14.10 5.74
C GLU A 401 -10.71 13.48 4.39
N ILE A 402 -10.40 12.19 4.20
CA ILE A 402 -10.72 11.44 2.97
C ILE A 402 -12.24 11.37 2.74
N ASP A 403 -13.03 11.20 3.80
CA ASP A 403 -14.49 11.15 3.71
C ASP A 403 -15.10 12.53 3.38
N GLN A 404 -14.53 13.61 3.94
CA GLN A 404 -14.93 14.99 3.64
C GLN A 404 -14.53 15.41 2.21
N GLU A 405 -13.31 15.09 1.76
CA GLU A 405 -12.88 15.38 0.38
C GLU A 405 -13.76 14.65 -0.65
N LYS A 406 -14.18 13.43 -0.36
CA LYS A 406 -15.12 12.68 -1.22
C LYS A 406 -16.51 13.31 -1.29
N ALA A 407 -17.00 13.85 -0.18
CA ALA A 407 -18.28 14.54 -0.16
C ALA A 407 -18.25 15.79 -1.06
N TYR A 408 -17.13 16.52 -1.10
CA TYR A 408 -16.93 17.65 -2.02
C TYR A 408 -16.84 17.19 -3.49
N ASP A 409 -16.11 16.11 -3.78
CA ASP A 409 -16.00 15.56 -5.13
C ASP A 409 -17.36 15.01 -5.63
N GLU A 410 -18.15 14.35 -4.74
CA GLU A 410 -19.50 13.87 -5.06
C GLU A 410 -20.48 15.06 -5.27
N GLU A 411 -20.38 16.14 -4.49
CA GLU A 411 -21.19 17.37 -4.70
C GLU A 411 -20.79 18.10 -5.99
N GLU A 412 -19.51 18.18 -6.36
CA GLU A 412 -19.08 18.70 -7.66
C GLU A 412 -19.53 17.78 -8.79
N GLU A 413 -19.49 16.44 -8.62
CA GLU A 413 -20.01 15.49 -9.61
C GLU A 413 -21.52 15.63 -9.79
N GLU A 414 -22.30 15.83 -8.72
CA GLU A 414 -23.76 16.06 -8.81
C GLU A 414 -24.11 17.40 -9.45
N MET A 415 -23.32 18.47 -9.26
CA MET A 415 -23.54 19.77 -9.90
C MET A 415 -23.18 19.79 -11.39
N GLU A 416 -22.26 18.92 -11.86
CA GLU A 416 -21.94 18.78 -13.29
C GLU A 416 -22.77 17.69 -14.00
N GLU A 417 -23.48 16.80 -13.29
CA GLU A 417 -24.37 15.76 -13.86
C GLU A 417 -25.68 16.31 -14.42
N VAL A 418 -25.69 17.49 -15.02
CA VAL A 418 -26.73 17.90 -15.96
C VAL A 418 -26.45 17.37 -17.39
N VAL A 419 -25.50 16.45 -17.58
CA VAL A 419 -25.22 15.78 -18.84
C VAL A 419 -25.30 14.27 -18.71
N GLU A 420 -26.45 13.73 -19.14
CA GLU A 420 -26.76 12.34 -19.52
C GLU A 420 -26.44 11.24 -18.48
N LYS A 421 -27.47 10.88 -17.70
CA LYS A 421 -27.53 9.58 -16.99
C LYS A 421 -27.21 8.45 -17.97
N PRO A 422 -26.40 7.46 -17.60
CA PRO A 422 -26.15 6.29 -18.43
C PRO A 422 -27.50 5.67 -18.79
N THR A 423 -27.83 5.69 -20.07
CA THR A 423 -29.08 5.16 -20.59
C THR A 423 -29.15 3.68 -20.18
N LYS A 424 -30.15 3.34 -19.35
CA LYS A 424 -30.46 1.93 -19.02
C LYS A 424 -30.52 1.16 -20.33
N ILE A 425 -29.81 0.03 -20.41
CA ILE A 425 -29.84 -0.84 -21.58
C ILE A 425 -31.30 -1.07 -21.95
N THR A 426 -31.68 -0.69 -23.16
CA THR A 426 -33.05 -0.83 -23.64
C THR A 426 -33.38 -2.32 -23.81
N SER A 427 -34.69 -2.67 -23.79
CA SER A 427 -35.12 -4.05 -24.02
C SER A 427 -34.69 -4.58 -25.38
N GLU A 428 -34.58 -3.71 -26.39
CA GLU A 428 -34.07 -4.02 -27.72
C GLU A 428 -32.57 -4.32 -27.72
N GLN A 429 -31.78 -3.47 -27.06
CA GLN A 429 -30.33 -3.70 -26.88
C GLN A 429 -30.02 -4.96 -26.10
N LEU A 430 -30.81 -5.26 -25.05
CA LEU A 430 -30.73 -6.53 -24.31
C LEU A 430 -31.06 -7.74 -25.20
N GLY A 431 -32.09 -7.62 -26.06
CA GLY A 431 -32.43 -8.62 -27.03
C GLY A 431 -31.28 -8.91 -28.00
N THR A 432 -30.69 -7.85 -28.55
CA THR A 432 -29.55 -7.92 -29.48
C THR A 432 -28.33 -8.60 -28.83
N LEU A 433 -27.99 -8.22 -27.59
CA LEU A 433 -26.88 -8.83 -26.85
C LEU A 433 -27.07 -10.32 -26.62
N ILE A 434 -28.28 -10.75 -26.22
CA ILE A 434 -28.59 -12.17 -25.99
C ILE A 434 -28.56 -12.94 -27.30
N THR A 435 -29.06 -12.38 -28.41
CA THR A 435 -29.01 -12.99 -29.73
C THR A 435 -27.58 -13.22 -30.19
N LYS A 436 -26.72 -12.19 -30.07
CA LYS A 436 -25.29 -12.29 -30.42
C LYS A 436 -24.52 -13.30 -29.56
N ALA A 437 -24.86 -13.42 -28.28
CA ALA A 437 -24.27 -14.46 -27.42
C ALA A 437 -24.66 -15.86 -27.85
N ASN A 438 -25.90 -16.08 -28.28
CA ASN A 438 -26.34 -17.36 -28.81
C ASN A 438 -25.69 -17.69 -30.17
N GLU A 439 -25.61 -16.70 -31.08
CA GLU A 439 -24.89 -16.84 -32.35
C GLU A 439 -23.42 -17.26 -32.11
N LEU A 440 -22.74 -16.64 -31.14
CA LEU A 440 -21.37 -17.01 -30.76
C LEU A 440 -21.29 -18.45 -30.24
N CYS A 441 -22.26 -18.90 -29.43
CA CYS A 441 -22.33 -20.27 -28.97
C CYS A 441 -22.51 -21.27 -30.15
N ASP A 442 -23.27 -20.88 -31.16
CA ASP A 442 -23.50 -21.74 -32.35
C ASP A 442 -22.25 -21.79 -33.24
N LEU A 443 -21.53 -20.68 -33.42
CA LEU A 443 -20.24 -20.65 -34.11
C LEU A 443 -19.18 -21.52 -33.41
N VAL A 444 -19.14 -21.50 -32.07
CA VAL A 444 -18.24 -22.38 -31.28
C VAL A 444 -18.60 -23.86 -31.51
N LYS A 445 -19.90 -24.21 -31.63
CA LYS A 445 -20.31 -25.56 -31.96
C LYS A 445 -19.82 -25.99 -33.34
N GLU A 446 -19.85 -25.06 -34.27
CA GLU A 446 -19.51 -25.34 -35.68
C GLU A 446 -17.99 -25.48 -35.89
N PHE A 447 -17.22 -24.54 -35.33
CA PHE A 447 -15.80 -24.40 -35.69
C PHE A 447 -14.81 -24.99 -34.68
N ASP A 448 -15.17 -25.25 -33.42
CA ASP A 448 -14.26 -25.85 -32.46
C ASP A 448 -14.27 -27.40 -32.63
N PRO A 449 -13.13 -28.03 -32.95
CA PRO A 449 -13.08 -29.49 -33.16
C PRO A 449 -13.10 -30.31 -31.86
N ILE A 450 -12.86 -29.66 -30.68
CA ILE A 450 -12.70 -30.33 -29.39
C ILE A 450 -14.00 -30.31 -28.60
N ALA A 451 -14.63 -31.47 -28.39
CA ALA A 451 -15.95 -31.57 -27.75
C ALA A 451 -15.99 -30.99 -26.29
N GLU A 452 -14.95 -31.23 -25.50
CA GLU A 452 -14.86 -30.68 -24.12
C GLU A 452 -14.71 -29.15 -24.12
N SER A 453 -13.87 -28.60 -25.01
CA SER A 453 -13.69 -27.17 -25.19
C SER A 453 -14.99 -26.46 -25.58
N LYS A 454 -15.78 -27.07 -26.51
CA LYS A 454 -17.11 -26.56 -26.89
C LYS A 454 -18.02 -26.33 -25.69
N SER A 455 -18.12 -27.35 -24.84
CA SER A 455 -18.99 -27.33 -23.66
C SER A 455 -18.54 -26.28 -22.63
N GLU A 456 -17.25 -26.19 -22.36
CA GLU A 456 -16.69 -25.19 -21.44
C GLU A 456 -16.92 -23.75 -21.92
N VAL A 457 -16.62 -23.46 -23.19
CA VAL A 457 -16.80 -22.11 -23.77
C VAL A 457 -18.27 -21.72 -23.80
N GLN A 458 -19.17 -22.65 -24.20
CA GLN A 458 -20.61 -22.38 -24.22
C GLN A 458 -21.16 -22.11 -22.82
N ASN A 459 -20.77 -22.89 -21.82
CA ASN A 459 -21.18 -22.68 -20.44
C ASN A 459 -20.65 -21.32 -19.90
N GLY A 460 -19.41 -20.98 -20.24
CA GLY A 460 -18.82 -19.68 -19.89
C GLY A 460 -19.59 -18.49 -20.49
N ILE A 461 -19.93 -18.56 -21.78
CA ILE A 461 -20.73 -17.54 -22.45
C ILE A 461 -22.12 -17.44 -21.80
N GLN A 462 -22.79 -18.58 -21.56
CA GLN A 462 -24.13 -18.56 -20.96
C GLN A 462 -24.13 -18.01 -19.53
N GLU A 463 -23.15 -18.31 -18.72
CA GLU A 463 -23.04 -17.79 -17.36
C GLU A 463 -22.79 -16.29 -17.36
N LEU A 464 -21.89 -15.78 -18.22
CA LEU A 464 -21.65 -14.33 -18.39
C LEU A 464 -22.93 -13.56 -18.78
N PHE A 465 -23.79 -14.17 -19.59
CA PHE A 465 -25.03 -13.54 -20.07
C PHE A 465 -26.25 -13.81 -19.20
N LYS A 466 -26.14 -14.60 -18.15
CA LYS A 466 -27.22 -14.96 -17.23
C LYS A 466 -27.89 -13.73 -16.61
N ARG A 467 -27.11 -12.73 -16.19
CA ARG A 467 -27.63 -11.46 -15.65
C ARG A 467 -28.50 -10.72 -16.65
N TYR A 468 -28.13 -10.68 -17.92
CA TYR A 468 -28.88 -9.98 -18.97
C TYR A 468 -30.20 -10.70 -19.28
N LYS A 469 -30.21 -12.05 -19.27
CA LYS A 469 -31.43 -12.85 -19.42
C LYS A 469 -32.41 -12.60 -18.25
N VAL A 470 -31.92 -12.50 -17.02
CA VAL A 470 -32.73 -12.16 -15.84
C VAL A 470 -33.35 -10.77 -15.99
N GLN A 471 -32.56 -9.78 -16.40
CA GLN A 471 -33.02 -8.40 -16.60
C GLN A 471 -34.05 -8.30 -17.75
N GLN A 472 -33.85 -9.01 -18.85
CA GLN A 472 -34.81 -9.08 -19.94
C GLN A 472 -36.15 -9.66 -19.51
N ASN A 473 -36.14 -10.75 -18.71
CA ASN A 473 -37.35 -11.38 -18.18
C ASN A 473 -38.07 -10.48 -17.19
N ALA A 474 -37.34 -9.71 -16.36
CA ALA A 474 -37.91 -8.75 -15.45
C ALA A 474 -38.60 -7.58 -16.20
N ASN A 475 -37.99 -7.11 -17.29
CA ASN A 475 -38.57 -6.08 -18.15
C ASN A 475 -39.85 -6.58 -18.87
N LYS A 476 -39.85 -7.81 -19.38
CA LYS A 476 -41.04 -8.43 -20.00
C LYS A 476 -42.20 -8.57 -18.99
N ARG A 477 -41.92 -8.95 -17.73
CA ARG A 477 -42.94 -9.03 -16.67
C ARG A 477 -43.55 -7.67 -16.32
N LYS A 478 -42.78 -6.59 -16.33
CA LYS A 478 -43.30 -5.23 -16.14
C LYS A 478 -44.19 -4.78 -17.29
N GLN A 479 -43.85 -5.12 -18.52
CA GLN A 479 -44.61 -4.76 -19.72
C GLN A 479 -45.97 -5.47 -19.75
N THR A 480 -46.04 -6.76 -19.43
CA THR A 480 -47.30 -7.51 -19.31
C THR A 480 -48.23 -6.95 -18.22
N ASN A 481 -47.69 -6.42 -17.12
CA ASN A 481 -48.49 -5.79 -16.07
C ASN A 481 -49.12 -4.47 -16.53
N ILE A 482 -48.45 -3.69 -17.36
CA ILE A 482 -48.96 -2.44 -17.93
C ILE A 482 -50.08 -2.71 -18.95
N GLU A 483 -49.92 -3.70 -19.81
CA GLU A 483 -50.93 -4.13 -20.78
C GLU A 483 -52.23 -4.59 -20.08
N ASN A 484 -52.12 -5.36 -19.01
CA ASN A 484 -53.24 -5.79 -18.20
C ASN A 484 -53.98 -4.62 -17.52
N PHE A 485 -53.29 -3.55 -17.21
CA PHE A 485 -53.90 -2.34 -16.63
C PHE A 485 -54.78 -1.58 -17.66
N PHE A 486 -54.39 -1.51 -18.92
CA PHE A 486 -55.15 -0.89 -19.98
C PHE A 486 -56.36 -1.71 -20.40
N VAL A 487 -56.29 -3.00 -20.41
CA VAL A 487 -57.42 -3.90 -20.73
C VAL A 487 -58.55 -3.79 -19.68
N LYS A 488 -58.24 -3.52 -18.40
CA LYS A 488 -59.23 -3.32 -17.35
C LYS A 488 -60.00 -1.98 -17.45
N LYS A 489 -59.47 -0.95 -18.11
CA LYS A 489 -60.12 0.36 -18.28
C LYS A 489 -61.13 0.40 -19.44
N GLN A 490 -61.14 -0.56 -20.34
CA GLN A 490 -62.13 -0.64 -21.43
C GLN A 490 -63.39 -1.40 -21.08
N LYS A 491 -63.51 -1.92 -19.85
CA LYS A 491 -64.69 -2.62 -19.33
C LYS A 491 -65.48 -1.87 -18.25
N LYS A 492 -65.40 -0.53 -18.22
CA LYS A 492 -66.29 0.32 -17.41
C LYS A 492 -66.95 1.36 -18.28
#